data_b6f62898b0ba30a37135822dc073d603
#
_entry.id   b6f62898b0ba30a37135822dc073d603
#
_cell.length_a   1.000
_cell.length_b   1.000
_cell.length_c   1.000
_cell.angle_alpha   90.00
_cell.angle_beta   90.00
_cell.angle_gamma   90.00
#
_symmetry.space_group_name_H-M   'P 1'
#
loop_
_entity.id
_entity.type
_entity.pdbx_description
1 polymer ?
#
loop_
_entity_poly.entity_id
_entity_poly.type
_entity_poly.pdbx_seq_one_letter_code
_entity_poly.pdbx_strand_id
1 'polypeptide(L)'
;MSKIFVNPNIEEAETLPAVFYRSSSYFEELKEKVFVKSWQFVGHNSILPININTYPFEFIKNYIEEPLLLVKSEDEKIRCLSNVCTHRANIIINNKGNVRDL
;
A
#
# COMPACT_ATOMS: atom_id res chain seq x y z
N MET A 1 10.66 23.19 1.16
CA MET A 1 9.24 23.33 0.78
C MET A 1 8.53 24.26 1.76
N SER A 2 7.71 25.17 1.27
CA SER A 2 6.98 26.12 2.14
C SER A 2 5.94 25.39 2.99
N LYS A 3 5.73 25.87 4.22
CA LYS A 3 4.67 25.35 5.08
C LYS A 3 3.30 25.73 4.55
N ILE A 4 2.39 24.78 4.58
CA ILE A 4 0.99 25.02 4.29
C ILE A 4 0.28 25.27 5.63
N PHE A 5 -0.47 26.37 5.67
CA PHE A 5 -1.29 26.68 6.85
C PHE A 5 -2.63 25.96 6.76
N VAL A 6 -2.99 25.31 7.86
CA VAL A 6 -4.32 24.69 8.01
C VAL A 6 -4.96 25.32 9.24
N ASN A 7 -6.13 25.95 9.07
CA ASN A 7 -6.84 26.53 10.18
C ASN A 7 -7.35 25.43 11.12
N PRO A 8 -7.01 25.47 12.44
CA PRO A 8 -7.49 24.46 13.37
C PRO A 8 -8.99 24.52 13.64
N ASN A 9 -9.61 25.65 13.36
CA ASN A 9 -11.07 25.78 13.48
C ASN A 9 -11.71 25.31 12.18
N ILE A 10 -12.45 24.21 12.24
CA ILE A 10 -13.07 23.60 11.06
C ILE A 10 -14.09 24.53 10.37
N GLU A 11 -14.75 25.40 11.13
CA GLU A 11 -15.73 26.32 10.56
C GLU A 11 -15.09 27.41 9.67
N GLU A 12 -13.81 27.70 9.92
CA GLU A 12 -13.03 28.70 9.17
C GLU A 12 -12.00 28.07 8.23
N ALA A 13 -11.83 26.75 8.30
CA ALA A 13 -10.83 26.05 7.51
C ALA A 13 -11.21 26.05 6.04
N GLU A 14 -10.22 26.31 5.21
CA GLU A 14 -10.34 26.22 3.75
C GLU A 14 -9.65 24.97 3.23
N THR A 15 -9.88 24.62 1.99
CA THR A 15 -9.16 23.56 1.29
C THR A 15 -7.68 23.92 1.18
N LEU A 16 -6.85 22.91 0.96
CA LEU A 16 -5.42 23.14 0.74
C LEU A 16 -5.20 23.99 -0.52
N PRO A 17 -4.12 24.80 -0.57
CA PRO A 17 -3.86 25.62 -1.75
C PRO A 17 -3.61 24.78 -2.99
N ALA A 18 -3.92 25.34 -4.17
CA ALA A 18 -3.79 24.64 -5.44
C ALA A 18 -2.39 24.07 -5.69
N VAL A 19 -1.33 24.72 -5.18
CA VAL A 19 0.05 24.25 -5.33
C VAL A 19 0.24 22.86 -4.70
N PHE A 20 -0.47 22.56 -3.61
CA PHE A 20 -0.39 21.26 -2.97
C PHE A 20 -0.79 20.12 -3.92
N TYR A 21 -1.84 20.34 -4.72
CA TYR A 21 -2.38 19.35 -5.64
C TYR A 21 -1.59 19.20 -6.93
N ARG A 22 -0.73 20.16 -7.25
CA ARG A 22 0.00 20.21 -8.52
C ARG A 22 1.52 20.04 -8.38
N SER A 23 2.04 20.15 -7.18
CA SER A 23 3.49 20.11 -6.94
C SER A 23 3.99 18.69 -6.86
N SER A 24 4.95 18.34 -7.72
CA SER A 24 5.61 17.03 -7.67
C SER A 24 6.39 16.83 -6.37
N SER A 25 6.94 17.90 -5.78
CA SER A 25 7.67 17.81 -4.51
C SER A 25 6.75 17.46 -3.35
N TYR A 26 5.55 18.03 -3.28
CA TYR A 26 4.55 17.62 -2.30
C TYR A 26 4.11 16.19 -2.51
N PHE A 27 3.90 15.79 -3.75
CA PHE A 27 3.52 14.42 -4.11
C PHE A 27 4.55 13.39 -3.61
N GLU A 28 5.84 13.66 -3.82
CA GLU A 28 6.92 12.80 -3.34
C GLU A 28 7.03 12.79 -1.80
N GLU A 29 6.87 13.94 -1.18
CA GLU A 29 6.96 14.06 0.28
C GLU A 29 5.82 13.31 1.00
N LEU A 30 4.63 13.28 0.42
CA LEU A 30 3.49 12.54 0.95
C LEU A 30 3.75 11.03 1.06
N LYS A 31 4.56 10.45 0.18
CA LYS A 31 4.94 9.04 0.26
C LYS A 31 5.51 8.71 1.63
N GLU A 32 6.52 9.46 2.05
CA GLU A 32 7.28 9.19 3.27
C GLU A 32 6.57 9.67 4.54
N LYS A 33 5.86 10.80 4.45
CA LYS A 33 5.27 11.44 5.62
C LYS A 33 3.85 10.96 5.94
N VAL A 34 3.12 10.50 4.95
CA VAL A 34 1.70 10.14 5.12
C VAL A 34 1.44 8.69 4.73
N PHE A 35 1.64 8.33 3.47
CA PHE A 35 1.15 7.05 2.96
C PHE A 35 1.85 5.83 3.56
N VAL A 36 3.18 5.86 3.74
CA VAL A 36 3.89 4.73 4.36
C VAL A 36 3.64 4.61 5.86
N LYS A 37 3.08 5.64 6.48
CA LYS A 37 2.79 5.69 7.92
C LYS A 37 1.31 5.52 8.26
N SER A 38 0.46 5.29 7.27
CA SER A 38 -0.98 5.20 7.47
C SER A 38 -1.52 3.87 6.97
N TRP A 39 -2.70 3.52 7.46
CA TRP A 39 -3.42 2.34 6.99
C TRP A 39 -3.89 2.54 5.56
N GLN A 40 -3.66 1.53 4.73
CA GLN A 40 -4.09 1.55 3.34
C GLN A 40 -5.09 0.42 3.10
N PHE A 41 -6.16 0.73 2.39
CA PHE A 41 -7.12 -0.28 1.96
C PHE A 41 -6.50 -1.12 0.83
N VAL A 42 -6.47 -2.44 1.00
CA VAL A 42 -5.95 -3.37 -0.01
C VAL A 42 -7.08 -4.05 -0.76
N GLY A 43 -8.11 -4.46 -0.05
CA GLY A 43 -9.23 -5.17 -0.65
C GLY A 43 -10.10 -5.85 0.39
N HIS A 44 -11.10 -6.56 -0.09
CA HIS A 44 -11.97 -7.39 0.72
C HIS A 44 -11.41 -8.82 0.78
N ASN A 45 -11.74 -9.58 1.82
CA ASN A 45 -11.25 -10.97 1.98
C ASN A 45 -11.67 -11.89 0.82
N SER A 46 -12.64 -11.49 0.00
CA SER A 46 -13.03 -12.23 -1.20
C SER A 46 -11.94 -12.32 -2.27
N ILE A 47 -10.87 -11.52 -2.17
CA ILE A 47 -9.71 -11.64 -3.06
C ILE A 47 -8.90 -12.91 -2.81
N LEU A 48 -9.11 -13.56 -1.66
CA LEU A 48 -8.53 -14.86 -1.31
C LEU A 48 -9.64 -15.87 -1.05
N PRO A 49 -10.35 -16.30 -2.11
CA PRO A 49 -11.37 -17.33 -1.95
C PRO A 49 -10.75 -18.70 -1.57
N ILE A 50 -11.59 -19.68 -1.29
CA ILE A 50 -11.17 -20.96 -0.71
C ILE A 50 -10.07 -21.69 -1.50
N ASN A 51 -10.00 -21.48 -2.81
CA ASN A 51 -9.02 -22.13 -3.68
C ASN A 51 -7.82 -21.26 -4.04
N ILE A 52 -7.71 -20.06 -3.47
CA ILE A 52 -6.61 -19.11 -3.69
C ILE A 52 -6.05 -18.70 -2.36
N ASN A 53 -4.76 -18.94 -2.13
CA ASN A 53 -4.10 -18.60 -0.88
C ASN A 53 -3.00 -17.54 -1.03
N THR A 54 -2.75 -17.05 -2.25
CA THR A 54 -1.75 -16.01 -2.52
C THR A 54 -2.31 -14.93 -3.42
N TYR A 55 -2.02 -13.68 -3.07
CA TYR A 55 -2.42 -12.52 -3.87
C TYR A 55 -1.28 -11.49 -3.86
N PRO A 56 -0.48 -11.43 -4.96
CA PRO A 56 0.57 -10.42 -5.08
C PRO A 56 -0.01 -9.05 -5.48
N PHE A 57 0.56 -7.99 -4.93
CA PHE A 57 0.15 -6.62 -5.25
C PHE A 57 1.28 -5.65 -4.93
N GLU A 58 1.17 -4.43 -5.44
CA GLU A 58 2.02 -3.31 -5.04
C GLU A 58 1.33 -2.50 -3.95
N PHE A 59 2.10 -1.95 -3.01
CA PHE A 59 1.55 -1.20 -1.87
C PHE A 59 0.59 -0.10 -2.31
N ILE A 60 1.05 0.80 -3.17
CA ILE A 60 0.17 1.75 -3.88
C ILE A 60 0.63 1.78 -5.33
N LYS A 61 -0.18 1.21 -6.21
CA LYS A 61 0.14 1.06 -7.63
C LYS A 61 0.50 2.41 -8.26
N ASN A 62 1.60 2.43 -9.02
CA ASN A 62 2.13 3.61 -9.72
C ASN A 62 2.59 4.75 -8.81
N TYR A 63 2.68 4.52 -7.51
CA TYR A 63 3.11 5.54 -6.56
C TYR A 63 4.16 5.00 -5.58
N ILE A 64 3.84 3.93 -4.86
CA ILE A 64 4.79 3.23 -3.98
C ILE A 64 4.87 1.79 -4.46
N GLU A 65 5.91 1.50 -5.25
CA GLU A 65 6.09 0.22 -5.93
C GLU A 65 6.75 -0.82 -5.02
N GLU A 66 6.21 -1.00 -3.83
CA GLU A 66 6.68 -2.04 -2.91
C GLU A 66 5.94 -3.35 -3.19
N PRO A 67 6.63 -4.40 -3.68
CA PRO A 67 5.99 -5.68 -3.96
C PRO A 67 5.59 -6.38 -2.66
N LEU A 68 4.30 -6.61 -2.50
CA LEU A 68 3.72 -7.26 -1.33
C LEU A 68 2.93 -8.49 -1.73
N LEU A 69 2.70 -9.35 -0.75
CA LEU A 69 1.98 -10.61 -0.94
C LEU A 69 1.02 -10.82 0.22
N LEU A 70 -0.27 -10.95 -0.09
CA LEU A 70 -1.22 -11.47 0.88
C LEU A 70 -1.20 -13.00 0.82
N VAL A 71 -1.12 -13.62 1.97
CA VAL A 71 -1.07 -15.07 2.13
C VAL A 71 -2.15 -15.50 3.10
N LYS A 72 -2.92 -16.51 2.71
CA LYS A 72 -3.89 -17.15 3.59
C LYS A 72 -3.35 -18.54 3.95
N SER A 73 -2.97 -18.70 5.20
CA SER A 73 -2.40 -19.95 5.71
C SER A 73 -3.47 -20.96 6.07
N GLU A 74 -3.06 -22.17 6.44
CA GLU A 74 -3.98 -23.27 6.85
C GLU A 74 -4.84 -22.87 8.06
N ASP A 75 -4.36 -21.96 8.89
CA ASP A 75 -5.11 -21.42 10.05
C ASP A 75 -6.19 -20.41 9.65
N GLU A 76 -6.44 -20.22 8.35
CA GLU A 76 -7.39 -19.25 7.78
C GLU A 76 -7.02 -17.77 8.04
N LYS A 77 -5.86 -17.50 8.60
CA LYS A 77 -5.39 -16.13 8.84
C LYS A 77 -4.72 -15.56 7.60
N ILE A 78 -5.00 -14.30 7.34
CA ILE A 78 -4.39 -13.56 6.23
C ILE A 78 -3.23 -12.75 6.78
N ARG A 79 -2.06 -12.89 6.14
CA ARG A 79 -0.84 -12.17 6.48
C ARG A 79 -0.34 -11.42 5.26
N CYS A 80 0.33 -10.29 5.50
CA CYS A 80 0.98 -9.53 4.43
C CYS A 80 2.49 -9.68 4.58
N LEU A 81 3.12 -10.11 3.51
CA LEU A 81 4.56 -10.36 3.46
C LEU A 81 5.20 -9.55 2.33
N SER A 82 6.51 -9.30 2.44
CA SER A 82 7.28 -8.80 1.32
C SER A 82 7.34 -9.88 0.24
N ASN A 83 7.06 -9.49 -1.00
CA ASN A 83 7.08 -10.41 -2.16
C ASN A 83 8.44 -10.39 -2.86
N VAL A 84 9.51 -10.22 -2.10
CA VAL A 84 10.88 -10.16 -2.62
C VAL A 84 11.75 -11.20 -1.93
N CYS A 85 12.44 -12.01 -2.73
CA CYS A 85 13.36 -13.02 -2.22
C CYS A 85 14.56 -12.33 -1.54
N THR A 86 14.88 -12.73 -0.31
CA THR A 86 16.00 -12.17 0.45
C THR A 86 17.37 -12.51 -0.14
N HIS A 87 17.47 -13.58 -0.93
CA HIS A 87 18.71 -14.00 -1.56
C HIS A 87 19.08 -13.21 -2.81
N ARG A 88 18.12 -12.95 -3.70
CA ARG A 88 18.36 -12.40 -5.03
C ARG A 88 17.46 -11.24 -5.41
N ALA A 89 16.68 -10.70 -4.47
CA ALA A 89 15.73 -9.61 -4.70
C ALA A 89 14.75 -9.86 -5.86
N ASN A 90 14.46 -11.11 -6.18
CA ASN A 90 13.47 -11.49 -7.20
C ASN A 90 12.07 -11.55 -6.58
N ILE A 91 11.06 -11.29 -7.39
CA ILE A 91 9.66 -11.48 -7.00
C ILE A 91 9.43 -12.99 -6.75
N ILE A 92 8.84 -13.32 -5.61
CA ILE A 92 8.59 -14.71 -5.21
C ILE A 92 7.36 -15.25 -5.93
N ILE A 93 6.25 -14.51 -5.89
CA ILE A 93 4.97 -14.91 -6.48
C ILE A 93 4.56 -13.84 -7.49
N ASN A 94 4.37 -14.22 -8.74
CA ASN A 94 4.00 -13.30 -9.82
C ASN A 94 2.48 -13.20 -10.04
N ASN A 95 1.74 -14.27 -9.75
CA ASN A 95 0.31 -14.33 -10.00
C ASN A 95 -0.42 -14.90 -8.78
N LYS A 96 -1.67 -14.45 -8.58
CA LYS A 96 -2.52 -15.06 -7.56
C LYS A 96 -2.73 -16.56 -7.86
N GLY A 97 -2.82 -17.34 -6.82
CA GLY A 97 -3.00 -18.78 -7.00
C GLY A 97 -3.03 -19.54 -5.69
N ASN A 98 -2.94 -20.87 -5.80
CA ASN A 98 -2.86 -21.75 -4.68
C ASN A 98 -1.45 -22.35 -4.63
N VAL A 99 -0.72 -22.03 -3.59
CA VAL A 99 0.67 -22.46 -3.38
C VAL A 99 0.72 -23.32 -2.12
N ARG A 100 1.42 -24.46 -2.19
CA ARG A 100 1.69 -25.30 -1.04
C ARG A 100 2.94 -24.82 -0.32
N ASP A 101 3.03 -25.10 0.96
CA ASP A 101 4.23 -24.83 1.79
C ASP A 101 4.66 -23.35 1.77
N LEU A 102 3.72 -22.48 2.08
CA LEU A 102 3.99 -21.05 2.27
C LEU A 102 4.45 -20.76 3.68
#